data_4eac8cf45b96b50654e02c36b4c2c13b
#
_entry.id   4eac8cf45b96b50654e02c36b4c2c13b
#
_cell.length_a   1.000
_cell.length_b   1.000
_cell.length_c   1.000
_cell.angle_alpha   90.00
_cell.angle_beta   90.00
_cell.angle_gamma   90.00
#
_symmetry.space_group_name_H-M   'P 1'
#
loop_
_entity.id
_entity.type
_entity.pdbx_description
1 polymer ?
#
loop_
_entity_poly.entity_id
_entity_poly.type
_entity_poly.pdbx_seq_one_letter_code
_entity_poly.pdbx_strand_id
1 'polypeptide(L)'
;MFKKTIPILLAALTFGAAAVADDAVTAEKTAAAPMHRYVIEREIPGASKMTTDELRAAATKSNAVLHELGPDIQWVQSYVAGDKLYCIYNARSEELIKRHAARSGFPANRITPVAAVIDPTTASPSP
;
A
#
# COMPACT_ATOMS: atom_id res chain seq x y z
N MET A 1 68.58 28.89 -43.90
CA MET A 1 67.58 28.96 -42.80
C MET A 1 66.25 28.48 -43.34
N PHE A 2 65.92 27.23 -43.09
CA PHE A 2 64.65 26.69 -43.55
C PHE A 2 63.64 26.79 -42.42
N LYS A 3 62.67 27.70 -42.56
CA LYS A 3 61.50 27.75 -41.67
C LYS A 3 60.53 26.64 -42.08
N LYS A 4 60.52 25.57 -41.30
CA LYS A 4 59.48 24.53 -41.46
C LYS A 4 58.21 25.04 -40.82
N THR A 5 57.30 25.45 -41.62
CA THR A 5 55.91 25.69 -41.21
C THR A 5 55.22 24.34 -41.05
N ILE A 6 54.86 24.01 -39.83
CA ILE A 6 54.06 22.85 -39.53
C ILE A 6 52.63 23.25 -39.70
N PRO A 7 51.84 22.59 -40.55
CA PRO A 7 50.41 22.84 -40.59
C PRO A 7 49.77 22.25 -39.35
N ILE A 8 49.17 23.10 -38.55
CA ILE A 8 48.33 22.68 -37.45
C ILE A 8 47.06 22.04 -38.06
N LEU A 9 47.01 20.71 -37.97
CA LEU A 9 45.82 19.98 -38.34
C LEU A 9 44.80 20.19 -37.20
N LEU A 10 43.84 21.08 -37.44
CA LEU A 10 42.71 21.31 -36.54
C LEU A 10 41.79 20.10 -36.69
N ALA A 11 41.97 19.11 -35.86
CA ALA A 11 41.03 18.04 -35.73
C ALA A 11 39.75 18.61 -35.05
N ALA A 12 38.77 18.88 -35.84
CA ALA A 12 37.43 19.15 -35.33
C ALA A 12 36.91 17.88 -34.64
N LEU A 13 37.08 17.83 -33.34
CA LEU A 13 36.28 16.87 -32.54
C LEU A 13 34.82 17.30 -32.65
N THR A 14 34.13 16.69 -33.57
CA THR A 14 32.68 16.66 -33.47
C THR A 14 32.35 15.85 -32.22
N PHE A 15 32.12 16.54 -31.11
CA PHE A 15 31.37 15.97 -30.03
C PHE A 15 30.00 15.66 -30.60
N GLY A 16 29.82 14.43 -31.07
CA GLY A 16 28.52 13.85 -31.17
C GLY A 16 27.91 13.97 -29.79
N ALA A 17 27.02 14.91 -29.61
CA ALA A 17 26.08 14.83 -28.53
C ALA A 17 25.37 13.49 -28.74
N ALA A 18 25.87 12.45 -28.08
CA ALA A 18 25.04 11.35 -27.73
C ALA A 18 23.89 12.03 -26.97
N ALA A 19 22.77 12.25 -27.68
CA ALA A 19 21.53 12.35 -27.00
C ALA A 19 21.49 11.08 -26.17
N VAL A 20 21.91 11.18 -24.91
CA VAL A 20 21.32 10.34 -23.91
C VAL A 20 19.84 10.60 -24.17
N ALA A 21 19.21 9.68 -24.96
CA ALA A 21 17.83 9.46 -24.75
C ALA A 21 17.77 9.41 -23.25
N ASP A 22 17.39 10.53 -22.66
CA ASP A 22 16.80 10.51 -21.39
C ASP A 22 15.78 9.39 -21.58
N ASP A 23 16.16 8.19 -21.18
CA ASP A 23 15.18 7.33 -20.63
C ASP A 23 14.60 8.18 -19.49
N ALA A 24 13.83 9.14 -19.90
CA ALA A 24 12.58 9.29 -19.29
C ALA A 24 12.03 7.87 -19.41
N VAL A 25 12.59 7.00 -18.61
CA VAL A 25 11.78 6.10 -17.84
C VAL A 25 10.73 7.10 -17.42
N THR A 26 9.84 7.36 -18.37
CA THR A 26 8.52 7.66 -18.01
C THR A 26 8.37 6.64 -16.96
N ALA A 27 8.66 7.09 -15.71
CA ALA A 27 8.11 6.42 -14.60
C ALA A 27 6.68 6.42 -15.05
N GLU A 28 6.39 5.43 -15.86
CA GLU A 28 5.06 4.97 -16.08
C GLU A 28 4.67 4.85 -14.64
N LYS A 29 4.02 5.89 -14.18
CA LYS A 29 3.54 6.02 -12.82
C LYS A 29 2.79 4.72 -12.67
N THR A 30 3.54 3.72 -12.18
CA THR A 30 3.08 2.34 -12.11
C THR A 30 1.81 2.52 -11.36
N ALA A 31 0.68 2.44 -12.08
CA ALA A 31 -0.60 2.84 -11.53
C ALA A 31 -0.70 2.06 -10.25
N ALA A 32 -0.74 2.77 -9.10
CA ALA A 32 -0.68 2.12 -7.82
C ALA A 32 -1.72 1.00 -7.84
N ALA A 33 -1.35 -0.21 -7.41
CA ALA A 33 -2.27 -1.35 -7.40
C ALA A 33 -3.62 -0.93 -6.82
N PRO A 34 -4.73 -1.39 -7.38
CA PRO A 34 -6.05 -1.00 -6.88
C PRO A 34 -6.22 -1.39 -5.41
N MET A 35 -7.03 -0.64 -4.69
CA MET A 35 -7.44 -0.99 -3.34
C MET A 35 -8.39 -2.18 -3.40
N HIS A 36 -8.10 -3.20 -2.60
CA HIS A 36 -8.97 -4.36 -2.42
C HIS A 36 -9.51 -4.38 -1.00
N ARG A 37 -10.69 -4.90 -0.84
CA ARG A 37 -11.28 -5.10 0.48
C ARG A 37 -10.90 -6.46 1.01
N TYR A 38 -10.62 -6.50 2.32
CA TYR A 38 -10.24 -7.73 3.04
C TYR A 38 -11.06 -7.87 4.31
N VAL A 39 -11.36 -9.11 4.67
CA VAL A 39 -11.83 -9.49 6.01
C VAL A 39 -10.64 -10.12 6.75
N ILE A 40 -10.34 -9.58 7.91
CA ILE A 40 -9.27 -10.10 8.77
C ILE A 40 -9.91 -10.68 10.02
N GLU A 41 -9.71 -11.96 10.26
CA GLU A 41 -10.10 -12.62 11.49
C GLU A 41 -8.95 -12.57 12.48
N ARG A 42 -9.24 -12.07 13.67
CA ARG A 42 -8.29 -12.00 14.79
C ARG A 42 -8.85 -12.78 15.96
N GLU A 43 -8.15 -13.83 16.35
CA GLU A 43 -8.51 -14.63 17.51
C GLU A 43 -8.00 -13.94 18.77
N ILE A 44 -8.91 -13.42 19.57
CA ILE A 44 -8.65 -12.73 20.82
C ILE A 44 -9.55 -13.32 21.89
N PRO A 45 -9.05 -14.26 22.69
CA PRO A 45 -9.83 -14.84 23.77
C PRO A 45 -10.43 -13.76 24.67
N GLY A 46 -11.73 -13.84 24.92
CA GLY A 46 -12.45 -12.84 25.72
C GLY A 46 -12.75 -11.53 25.01
N ALA A 47 -12.62 -11.45 23.68
CA ALA A 47 -12.83 -10.22 22.92
C ALA A 47 -14.17 -9.54 23.22
N SER A 48 -15.26 -10.29 23.31
CA SER A 48 -16.60 -9.74 23.61
C SER A 48 -16.76 -9.21 25.04
N LYS A 49 -15.78 -9.48 25.92
CA LYS A 49 -15.74 -8.98 27.30
C LYS A 49 -14.84 -7.75 27.46
N MET A 50 -14.21 -7.31 26.39
CA MET A 50 -13.39 -6.09 26.41
C MET A 50 -14.25 -4.89 26.80
N THR A 51 -13.71 -4.07 27.68
CA THR A 51 -14.34 -2.83 28.10
C THR A 51 -14.28 -1.77 26.99
N THR A 52 -15.09 -0.75 27.09
CA THR A 52 -15.05 0.38 26.16
C THR A 52 -13.66 1.03 26.11
N ASP A 53 -12.97 1.11 27.25
CA ASP A 53 -11.63 1.70 27.33
C ASP A 53 -10.57 0.80 26.67
N GLU A 54 -10.67 -0.51 26.80
CA GLU A 54 -9.81 -1.46 26.12
C GLU A 54 -10.03 -1.42 24.61
N LEU A 55 -11.28 -1.34 24.15
CA LEU A 55 -11.60 -1.18 22.73
C LEU A 55 -11.09 0.14 22.18
N ARG A 56 -11.21 1.23 22.96
CA ARG A 56 -10.68 2.55 22.57
C ARG A 56 -9.16 2.51 22.47
N ALA A 57 -8.48 1.89 23.40
CA ALA A 57 -7.02 1.76 23.38
C ALA A 57 -6.55 0.95 22.16
N ALA A 58 -7.25 -0.15 21.84
CA ALA A 58 -6.97 -0.95 20.65
C ALA A 58 -7.15 -0.12 19.36
N ALA A 59 -8.24 0.64 19.26
CA ALA A 59 -8.51 1.51 18.12
C ALA A 59 -7.45 2.60 17.97
N THR A 60 -7.03 3.22 19.08
CA THR A 60 -5.99 4.25 19.09
C THR A 60 -4.66 3.68 18.57
N LYS A 61 -4.28 2.49 19.04
CA LYS A 61 -3.06 1.81 18.58
C LYS A 61 -3.13 1.47 17.10
N SER A 62 -4.25 0.94 16.64
CA SER A 62 -4.48 0.65 15.22
C SER A 62 -4.32 1.90 14.36
N ASN A 63 -4.97 2.99 14.75
CA ASN A 63 -4.90 4.26 14.01
C ASN A 63 -3.48 4.82 13.93
N ALA A 64 -2.69 4.72 15.01
CA ALA A 64 -1.30 5.17 15.00
C ALA A 64 -0.47 4.41 13.96
N VAL A 65 -0.61 3.09 13.89
CA VAL A 65 0.09 2.26 12.89
C VAL A 65 -0.41 2.57 11.47
N LEU A 66 -1.70 2.75 11.29
CA LEU A 66 -2.27 3.12 9.97
C LEU A 66 -1.75 4.47 9.49
N HIS A 67 -1.60 5.43 10.39
CA HIS A 67 -1.02 6.72 10.06
C HIS A 67 0.43 6.58 9.56
N GLU A 68 1.23 5.72 10.19
CA GLU A 68 2.60 5.44 9.77
C GLU A 68 2.67 4.72 8.41
N LEU A 69 1.74 3.80 8.14
CA LEU A 69 1.69 3.04 6.89
C LEU A 69 1.18 3.87 5.70
N GLY A 70 0.45 4.94 5.98
CA GLY A 70 -0.06 5.86 4.96
C GLY A 70 -1.37 5.39 4.28
N PRO A 71 -1.74 6.03 3.16
CA PRO A 71 -3.08 5.91 2.57
C PRO A 71 -3.33 4.60 1.82
N ASP A 72 -2.34 3.76 1.66
CA ASP A 72 -2.46 2.49 0.92
C ASP A 72 -3.13 1.37 1.72
N ILE A 73 -3.46 1.65 2.96
CA ILE A 73 -4.24 0.80 3.85
C ILE A 73 -5.22 1.66 4.64
N GLN A 74 -6.46 1.20 4.73
CA GLN A 74 -7.55 1.92 5.40
C GLN A 74 -8.35 0.93 6.24
N TRP A 75 -8.59 1.29 7.48
CA TRP A 75 -9.52 0.56 8.34
C TRP A 75 -10.94 1.08 8.16
N VAL A 76 -11.86 0.19 7.81
CA VAL A 76 -13.27 0.55 7.60
C VAL A 76 -14.04 0.40 8.90
N GLN A 77 -14.05 -0.79 9.47
CA GLN A 77 -14.70 -1.10 10.74
C GLN A 77 -14.29 -2.49 11.23
N SER A 78 -14.63 -2.78 12.48
CA SER A 78 -14.43 -4.10 13.04
C SER A 78 -15.66 -4.52 13.83
N TYR A 79 -15.95 -5.79 13.80
CA TYR A 79 -16.98 -6.43 14.61
C TYR A 79 -16.31 -7.26 15.68
N VAL A 80 -16.72 -7.04 16.92
CA VAL A 80 -16.31 -7.88 18.06
C VAL A 80 -17.40 -8.91 18.26
N ALA A 81 -17.09 -10.17 18.08
CA ALA A 81 -18.07 -11.26 18.17
C ALA A 81 -17.41 -12.51 18.77
N GLY A 82 -17.94 -12.95 19.91
CA GLY A 82 -17.35 -14.08 20.63
C GLY A 82 -15.91 -13.80 21.06
N ASP A 83 -15.01 -14.69 20.70
CA ASP A 83 -13.59 -14.59 20.97
C ASP A 83 -12.79 -14.09 19.75
N LYS A 84 -13.43 -13.36 18.85
CA LYS A 84 -12.82 -12.86 17.62
C LYS A 84 -13.18 -11.41 17.35
N LEU A 85 -12.29 -10.77 16.60
CA LEU A 85 -12.59 -9.57 15.83
C LEU A 85 -12.62 -9.91 14.34
N TYR A 86 -13.63 -9.40 13.65
CA TYR A 86 -13.73 -9.42 12.20
C TYR A 86 -13.50 -7.99 11.70
N CYS A 87 -12.33 -7.74 11.16
CA CYS A 87 -11.92 -6.40 10.76
C CYS A 87 -12.02 -6.25 9.26
N ILE A 88 -12.63 -5.16 8.80
CA ILE A 88 -12.74 -4.83 7.40
C ILE A 88 -11.73 -3.74 7.07
N TYR A 89 -10.87 -4.03 6.11
CA TYR A 89 -9.84 -3.12 5.62
C TYR A 89 -9.90 -3.00 4.11
N ASN A 90 -9.53 -1.82 3.61
CA ASN A 90 -9.16 -1.65 2.21
C ASN A 90 -7.63 -1.51 2.18
N ALA A 91 -6.97 -2.25 1.31
CA ALA A 91 -5.53 -2.17 1.16
C ALA A 91 -5.11 -2.49 -0.28
N ARG A 92 -3.96 -1.96 -0.69
CA ARG A 92 -3.39 -2.28 -2.01
C ARG A 92 -2.79 -3.67 -2.05
N SER A 93 -2.44 -4.24 -0.90
CA SER A 93 -1.90 -5.59 -0.81
C SER A 93 -2.18 -6.22 0.55
N GLU A 94 -2.19 -7.55 0.58
CA GLU A 94 -2.25 -8.32 1.82
C GLU A 94 -1.03 -8.08 2.71
N GLU A 95 0.13 -7.81 2.13
CA GLU A 95 1.37 -7.53 2.84
C GLU A 95 1.26 -6.28 3.73
N LEU A 96 0.51 -5.27 3.32
CA LEU A 96 0.24 -4.09 4.15
C LEU A 96 -0.57 -4.46 5.38
N ILE A 97 -1.53 -5.38 5.26
CA ILE A 97 -2.32 -5.88 6.38
C ILE A 97 -1.45 -6.67 7.35
N LYS A 98 -0.57 -7.53 6.84
CA LYS A 98 0.39 -8.28 7.66
C LYS A 98 1.34 -7.34 8.39
N ARG A 99 1.80 -6.29 7.73
CA ARG A 99 2.66 -5.27 8.32
C ARG A 99 1.95 -4.49 9.42
N HIS A 100 0.70 -4.13 9.20
CA HIS A 100 -0.15 -3.52 10.22
C HIS A 100 -0.29 -4.42 11.44
N ALA A 101 -0.60 -5.69 11.23
CA ALA A 101 -0.73 -6.68 12.30
C ALA A 101 0.57 -6.82 13.11
N ALA A 102 1.71 -6.92 12.44
CA ALA A 102 3.01 -7.04 13.09
C ALA A 102 3.36 -5.81 13.92
N ARG A 103 3.13 -4.61 13.41
CA ARG A 103 3.45 -3.35 14.10
C ARG A 103 2.49 -3.05 15.25
N SER A 104 1.21 -3.36 15.08
CA SER A 104 0.20 -3.15 16.12
C SER A 104 0.21 -4.23 17.20
N GLY A 105 0.80 -5.39 16.93
CA GLY A 105 0.79 -6.54 17.81
C GLY A 105 -0.54 -7.29 17.83
N PHE A 106 -1.48 -6.94 16.96
CA PHE A 106 -2.74 -7.68 16.84
C PHE A 106 -2.53 -8.94 16.00
N PRO A 107 -3.13 -10.06 16.38
CA PRO A 107 -3.08 -11.26 15.55
C PRO A 107 -3.83 -11.03 14.24
N ALA A 108 -3.40 -11.69 13.18
CA ALA A 108 -4.11 -11.77 11.90
C ALA A 108 -4.16 -13.25 11.51
N ASN A 109 -5.06 -13.99 12.15
CA ASN A 109 -5.14 -15.43 11.99
C ASN A 109 -5.59 -15.82 10.59
N ARG A 110 -6.45 -15.02 9.99
CA ARG A 110 -6.92 -15.21 8.62
C ARG A 110 -7.10 -13.85 7.94
N ILE A 111 -6.62 -13.74 6.72
CA ILE A 111 -6.81 -12.59 5.84
C ILE A 111 -7.46 -13.11 4.56
N THR A 112 -8.66 -12.63 4.26
CA THR A 112 -9.44 -13.11 3.11
C THR A 112 -9.82 -11.92 2.24
N PRO A 113 -9.45 -11.90 0.95
CA PRO A 113 -9.94 -10.89 0.03
C PRO A 113 -11.45 -11.05 -0.17
N VAL A 114 -12.15 -9.93 -0.18
CA VAL A 114 -13.60 -9.89 -0.41
C VAL A 114 -13.87 -9.96 -1.91
N ALA A 115 -14.60 -10.96 -2.34
CA ALA A 115 -14.96 -11.13 -3.74
C ALA A 115 -16.12 -10.22 -4.16
N ALA A 116 -17.10 -10.04 -3.28
CA ALA A 116 -18.27 -9.20 -3.52
C ALA A 116 -18.88 -8.74 -2.20
N VAL A 117 -19.57 -7.62 -2.26
CA VAL A 117 -20.39 -7.12 -1.15
C VAL A 117 -21.83 -7.20 -1.59
N ILE A 118 -22.67 -7.79 -0.77
CA ILE A 118 -24.13 -7.86 -0.99
C ILE A 118 -24.84 -7.25 0.20
N ASP A 119 -25.94 -6.60 -0.06
CA ASP A 119 -26.85 -6.03 0.94
C ASP A 119 -28.30 -6.08 0.44
N PRO A 120 -29.31 -5.63 1.21
CA PRO A 120 -30.69 -5.67 0.76
C PRO A 120 -30.94 -4.96 -0.57
N THR A 121 -30.13 -3.95 -0.94
CA THR A 121 -30.30 -3.23 -2.21
C THR A 121 -29.78 -4.04 -3.39
N THR A 122 -28.99 -5.07 -3.17
CA THR A 122 -28.51 -5.99 -4.21
C THR A 122 -29.67 -6.73 -4.90
N ALA A 123 -30.81 -6.90 -4.22
CA ALA A 123 -32.00 -7.50 -4.78
C ALA A 123 -32.77 -6.57 -5.74
N SER A 124 -32.44 -5.27 -5.76
CA SER A 124 -33.09 -4.32 -6.66
C SER A 124 -32.57 -4.52 -8.08
N PRO A 125 -33.48 -4.58 -9.11
CA PRO A 125 -33.02 -4.63 -10.49
C PRO A 125 -32.20 -3.36 -10.80
N SER A 126 -31.10 -3.51 -11.51
CA SER A 126 -30.37 -2.36 -12.04
C SER A 126 -31.29 -1.56 -12.98
N PRO A 127 -31.26 -0.23 -12.92
CA PRO A 127 -32.03 0.62 -13.82
C PRO A 127 -31.59 0.44 -15.30
#